data_3117a917143c5af2decb4831aee75087
#
_entry.id   3117a917143c5af2decb4831aee75087
#
_cell.length_a   1.000
_cell.length_b   1.000
_cell.length_c   1.000
_cell.angle_alpha   90.00
_cell.angle_beta   90.00
_cell.angle_gamma   90.00
#
_symmetry.space_group_name_H-M   'P 1'
#
loop_
_entity.id
_entity.type
_entity.pdbx_description
1 polymer ?
#
loop_
_entity_poly.entity_id
_entity_poly.type
_entity_poly.pdbx_seq_one_letter_code
_entity_poly.pdbx_strand_id
1 'polypeptide(L)'
;NIGTCITAVLAAIGTSRNAKRTTVVHLSFNIIGTVLFTILCQVTPLVPFMQSLTDNPAAQIANMHTIFNVVTTLLLLPCGGLLVKLAMRILPDREEDQKEGMHLAFLVPEPARTKQEHPIGLSAMYLTQLRQELNRMLGMAKDNIATAFQAVLERDPKEVEKAQATEEYIDFLNKEISQYISKGMVRETNAKDSSAMSSYFKITGNIERIGDHAMNICEYTQKLADKHIRFSEEAQDEIRAMEQVCLDTLELLEQEGIQPTEWLTKVSAMEQRIDDMTDEFRRKQLERMRQGSCSDEACIIFSELLTDFERIGDHALNIAQERAGIAPESTDA
;
A
#
# COMPACT_ATOMS: atom_id res chain seq x y z
N ASN A 1 -0.72 -21.11 27.26
CA ASN A 1 -0.36 -19.88 26.51
C ASN A 1 0.93 -20.04 25.69
N ILE A 2 2.04 -20.61 26.25
CA ILE A 2 3.27 -20.82 25.47
C ILE A 2 3.04 -21.70 24.24
N GLY A 3 2.21 -22.74 24.35
CA GLY A 3 1.87 -23.63 23.22
C GLY A 3 1.19 -22.92 22.05
N THR A 4 0.34 -21.91 22.33
CA THR A 4 -0.32 -21.12 21.28
C THR A 4 0.65 -20.16 20.55
N CYS A 5 1.77 -19.82 21.16
CA CYS A 5 2.80 -19.01 20.51
C CYS A 5 3.52 -19.75 19.38
N ILE A 6 3.51 -21.09 19.38
CA ILE A 6 4.13 -21.91 18.32
C ILE A 6 3.45 -21.62 16.97
N THR A 7 2.14 -21.49 16.95
CA THR A 7 1.40 -21.16 15.72
C THR A 7 1.81 -19.78 15.17
N ALA A 8 2.00 -18.80 16.05
CA ALA A 8 2.49 -17.48 15.66
C ALA A 8 3.93 -17.53 15.13
N VAL A 9 4.79 -18.39 15.73
CA VAL A 9 6.17 -18.59 15.25
C VAL A 9 6.17 -19.24 13.85
N LEU A 10 5.33 -20.25 13.63
CA LEU A 10 5.21 -20.90 12.32
C LEU A 10 4.65 -19.94 11.27
N ALA A 11 3.64 -19.15 11.62
CA ALA A 11 3.07 -18.14 10.74
C ALA A 11 4.07 -17.00 10.40
N ALA A 12 5.06 -16.76 11.24
CA ALA A 12 6.09 -15.75 10.99
C ALA A 12 7.21 -16.22 10.04
N ILE A 13 7.23 -17.51 9.66
CA ILE A 13 8.22 -18.03 8.70
C ILE A 13 7.88 -17.47 7.31
N GLY A 14 8.82 -16.79 6.68
CA GLY A 14 8.63 -16.15 5.37
C GLY A 14 8.07 -14.71 5.45
N THR A 15 7.64 -14.22 6.62
CA THR A 15 7.10 -12.87 6.76
C THR A 15 8.18 -11.81 6.99
N SER A 16 7.75 -10.54 6.95
CA SER A 16 8.61 -9.38 7.20
C SER A 16 9.31 -9.44 8.57
N ARG A 17 10.42 -8.72 8.70
CA ARG A 17 11.21 -8.69 9.94
C ARG A 17 10.42 -8.10 11.11
N ASN A 18 9.56 -7.12 10.85
CA ASN A 18 8.69 -6.54 11.87
C ASN A 18 7.62 -7.52 12.35
N ALA A 19 7.06 -8.36 11.47
CA ALA A 19 6.18 -9.45 11.86
C ALA A 19 6.90 -10.48 12.75
N LYS A 20 8.14 -10.85 12.42
CA LYS A 20 9.00 -11.69 13.26
C LYS A 20 9.30 -11.06 14.62
N ARG A 21 9.56 -9.75 14.69
CA ARG A 21 9.74 -9.01 15.94
C ARG A 21 8.48 -9.04 16.81
N THR A 22 7.30 -8.83 16.20
CA THR A 22 6.02 -8.95 16.91
C THR A 22 5.84 -10.34 17.51
N THR A 23 6.22 -11.39 16.78
CA THR A 23 6.20 -12.76 17.28
C THR A 23 7.16 -12.96 18.46
N VAL A 24 8.36 -12.37 18.41
CA VAL A 24 9.33 -12.40 19.54
C VAL A 24 8.76 -11.68 20.75
N VAL A 25 8.12 -10.51 20.59
CA VAL A 25 7.45 -9.78 21.68
C VAL A 25 6.35 -10.65 22.29
N HIS A 26 5.49 -11.26 21.47
CA HIS A 26 4.41 -12.14 21.93
C HIS A 26 4.94 -13.38 22.70
N LEU A 27 5.97 -14.03 22.18
CA LEU A 27 6.61 -15.17 22.83
C LEU A 27 7.26 -14.77 24.17
N SER A 28 8.00 -13.66 24.18
CA SER A 28 8.68 -13.13 25.37
C SER A 28 7.66 -12.74 26.46
N PHE A 29 6.55 -12.10 26.07
CA PHE A 29 5.44 -11.77 26.97
C PHE A 29 4.88 -13.02 27.66
N ASN A 30 4.63 -14.08 26.90
CA ASN A 30 4.06 -15.31 27.46
C ASN A 30 5.08 -16.07 28.32
N ILE A 31 6.35 -16.12 27.95
CA ILE A 31 7.40 -16.79 28.76
C ILE A 31 7.60 -16.04 30.09
N ILE A 32 7.84 -14.72 30.05
CA ILE A 32 8.06 -13.90 31.23
C ILE A 32 6.81 -13.93 32.13
N GLY A 33 5.63 -13.78 31.53
CA GLY A 33 4.35 -13.85 32.23
C GLY A 33 4.16 -15.18 32.96
N THR A 34 4.48 -16.30 32.29
CA THR A 34 4.39 -17.63 32.92
C THR A 34 5.31 -17.77 34.11
N VAL A 35 6.56 -17.31 34.00
CA VAL A 35 7.52 -17.36 35.11
C VAL A 35 7.04 -16.51 36.28
N LEU A 36 6.65 -15.26 36.02
CA LEU A 36 6.17 -14.34 37.07
C LEU A 36 4.88 -14.86 37.73
N PHE A 37 3.95 -15.37 36.96
CA PHE A 37 2.68 -15.90 37.49
C PHE A 37 2.89 -17.20 38.27
N THR A 38 3.83 -18.06 37.87
CA THR A 38 4.18 -19.26 38.63
C THR A 38 4.75 -18.90 39.99
N ILE A 39 5.64 -17.91 40.04
CA ILE A 39 6.17 -17.39 41.31
C ILE A 39 5.04 -16.82 42.16
N LEU A 40 4.11 -16.04 41.59
CA LEU A 40 2.98 -15.48 42.27
C LEU A 40 2.10 -16.57 42.89
N CYS A 41 1.83 -17.65 42.16
CA CYS A 41 1.05 -18.79 42.66
C CYS A 41 1.75 -19.54 43.84
N GLN A 42 3.07 -19.50 43.91
CA GLN A 42 3.83 -20.13 45.01
C GLN A 42 3.85 -19.28 46.29
N VAL A 43 3.89 -17.95 46.11
CA VAL A 43 3.99 -16.99 47.24
C VAL A 43 2.63 -16.62 47.81
N THR A 44 1.56 -16.75 47.01
CA THR A 44 0.20 -16.37 47.41
C THR A 44 -0.74 -17.59 47.49
N PRO A 45 -1.80 -17.54 48.30
CA PRO A 45 -2.81 -18.62 48.38
C PRO A 45 -3.78 -18.58 47.17
N LEU A 46 -3.29 -18.21 45.97
CA LEU A 46 -4.13 -18.04 44.77
C LEU A 46 -4.75 -19.37 44.32
N VAL A 47 -4.02 -20.46 44.40
CA VAL A 47 -4.50 -21.79 43.98
C VAL A 47 -5.63 -22.28 44.94
N PRO A 48 -5.46 -22.28 46.30
CA PRO A 48 -6.56 -22.59 47.22
C PRO A 48 -7.76 -21.66 47.05
N PHE A 49 -7.54 -20.39 46.77
CA PHE A 49 -8.61 -19.43 46.52
C PHE A 49 -9.43 -19.81 45.29
N MET A 50 -8.77 -20.19 44.20
CA MET A 50 -9.45 -20.65 42.96
C MET A 50 -10.26 -21.94 43.22
N GLN A 51 -9.74 -22.84 43.99
CA GLN A 51 -10.42 -24.07 44.36
C GLN A 51 -11.67 -23.80 45.24
N SER A 52 -11.64 -22.75 46.05
CA SER A 52 -12.81 -22.37 46.88
C SER A 52 -13.97 -21.72 46.11
N LEU A 53 -13.69 -21.21 44.87
CA LEU A 53 -14.71 -20.54 44.04
C LEU A 53 -15.65 -21.53 43.32
N THR A 54 -15.18 -22.74 43.02
CA THR A 54 -15.96 -23.74 42.29
C THR A 54 -15.33 -25.12 42.42
N ASP A 55 -16.18 -26.15 42.53
CA ASP A 55 -15.75 -27.56 42.56
C ASP A 55 -15.50 -28.15 41.15
N ASN A 56 -15.82 -27.39 40.08
CA ASN A 56 -15.64 -27.86 38.72
C ASN A 56 -14.20 -27.60 38.25
N PRO A 57 -13.36 -28.63 37.96
CA PRO A 57 -11.97 -28.49 37.56
C PRO A 57 -11.78 -27.67 36.27
N ALA A 58 -12.72 -27.80 35.29
CA ALA A 58 -12.66 -27.05 34.06
C ALA A 58 -12.86 -25.52 34.28
N ALA A 59 -13.79 -25.18 35.21
CA ALA A 59 -14.01 -23.77 35.58
C ALA A 59 -12.81 -23.22 36.38
N GLN A 60 -12.19 -24.01 37.26
CA GLN A 60 -10.98 -23.62 38.00
C GLN A 60 -9.84 -23.25 37.00
N ILE A 61 -9.61 -24.10 35.98
CA ILE A 61 -8.60 -23.85 34.95
C ILE A 61 -8.90 -22.60 34.13
N ALA A 62 -10.18 -22.41 33.74
CA ALA A 62 -10.62 -21.25 32.97
C ALA A 62 -10.41 -19.94 33.75
N ASN A 63 -10.79 -19.93 35.05
CA ASN A 63 -10.62 -18.78 35.93
C ASN A 63 -9.16 -18.47 36.16
N MET A 64 -8.31 -19.49 36.37
CA MET A 64 -6.89 -19.34 36.53
C MET A 64 -6.24 -18.76 35.26
N HIS A 65 -6.67 -19.21 34.07
CA HIS A 65 -6.20 -18.70 32.79
C HIS A 65 -6.62 -17.23 32.59
N THR A 66 -7.85 -16.86 32.97
CA THR A 66 -8.30 -15.47 32.91
C THR A 66 -7.47 -14.56 33.81
N ILE A 67 -7.25 -14.97 35.08
CA ILE A 67 -6.43 -14.21 36.04
C ILE A 67 -5.00 -14.11 35.53
N PHE A 68 -4.43 -15.20 35.00
CA PHE A 68 -3.11 -15.17 34.38
C PHE A 68 -3.01 -14.06 33.33
N ASN A 69 -3.94 -14.02 32.36
CA ASN A 69 -3.89 -13.03 31.29
C ASN A 69 -4.07 -11.59 31.82
N VAL A 70 -5.01 -11.35 32.71
CA VAL A 70 -5.25 -10.01 33.30
C VAL A 70 -4.03 -9.54 34.10
N VAL A 71 -3.55 -10.36 35.03
CA VAL A 71 -2.40 -9.99 35.90
C VAL A 71 -1.15 -9.79 35.07
N THR A 72 -0.85 -10.71 34.16
CA THR A 72 0.35 -10.60 33.31
C THR A 72 0.28 -9.36 32.42
N THR A 73 -0.89 -9.05 31.85
CA THR A 73 -1.07 -7.83 31.04
C THR A 73 -0.84 -6.56 31.86
N LEU A 74 -1.44 -6.47 33.04
CA LEU A 74 -1.28 -5.30 33.92
C LEU A 74 0.18 -5.11 34.38
N LEU A 75 0.89 -6.20 34.64
CA LEU A 75 2.29 -6.16 35.08
C LEU A 75 3.26 -5.83 33.92
N LEU A 76 3.03 -6.36 32.72
CA LEU A 76 3.95 -6.20 31.60
C LEU A 76 3.61 -5.03 30.67
N LEU A 77 2.39 -4.47 30.73
CA LEU A 77 1.99 -3.33 29.92
C LEU A 77 2.93 -2.12 30.07
N PRO A 78 3.30 -1.69 31.29
CA PRO A 78 4.27 -0.59 31.45
C PRO A 78 5.68 -0.95 30.95
N CYS A 79 5.99 -2.25 30.84
CA CYS A 79 7.27 -2.76 30.35
C CYS A 79 7.28 -3.07 28.86
N GLY A 80 6.22 -2.71 28.11
CA GLY A 80 6.10 -2.99 26.68
C GLY A 80 7.29 -2.48 25.85
N GLY A 81 7.80 -1.28 26.17
CA GLY A 81 8.99 -0.73 25.52
C GLY A 81 10.27 -1.55 25.73
N LEU A 82 10.39 -2.26 26.85
CA LEU A 82 11.52 -3.18 27.10
C LEU A 82 11.41 -4.46 26.26
N LEU A 83 10.18 -4.97 26.08
CA LEU A 83 9.92 -6.14 25.22
C LEU A 83 10.24 -5.82 23.75
N VAL A 84 9.88 -4.62 23.29
CA VAL A 84 10.22 -4.15 21.93
C VAL A 84 11.75 -4.02 21.78
N LYS A 85 12.45 -3.41 22.75
CA LYS A 85 13.92 -3.31 22.74
C LYS A 85 14.57 -4.69 22.75
N LEU A 86 14.03 -5.65 23.49
CA LEU A 86 14.49 -7.04 23.50
C LEU A 86 14.31 -7.68 22.12
N ALA A 87 13.16 -7.51 21.50
CA ALA A 87 12.89 -8.03 20.15
C ALA A 87 13.83 -7.43 19.10
N MET A 88 14.10 -6.11 19.16
CA MET A 88 15.08 -5.46 18.29
C MET A 88 16.52 -5.93 18.54
N ARG A 89 16.86 -6.32 19.78
CA ARG A 89 18.18 -6.87 20.10
C ARG A 89 18.34 -8.32 19.60
N ILE A 90 17.28 -9.11 19.64
CA ILE A 90 17.26 -10.50 19.12
C ILE A 90 17.26 -10.51 17.59
N LEU A 91 16.52 -9.58 16.98
CA LEU A 91 16.40 -9.40 15.53
C LEU A 91 16.80 -7.96 15.17
N PRO A 92 18.12 -7.63 15.19
CA PRO A 92 18.61 -6.30 14.84
C PRO A 92 18.30 -5.98 13.38
N ASP A 93 18.21 -4.68 13.03
CA ASP A 93 18.12 -4.26 11.63
C ASP A 93 19.37 -4.74 10.89
N ARG A 94 19.19 -5.23 9.66
CA ARG A 94 20.31 -5.47 8.74
C ARG A 94 20.55 -4.20 7.93
N GLU A 95 21.77 -3.99 7.45
CA GLU A 95 22.06 -2.90 6.52
C GLU A 95 21.22 -3.00 5.22
N GLU A 96 20.84 -4.22 4.84
CA GLU A 96 19.92 -4.51 3.74
C GLU A 96 18.50 -3.98 4.03
N ASP A 97 18.00 -4.16 5.26
CA ASP A 97 16.69 -3.65 5.70
C ASP A 97 16.69 -2.09 5.79
N GLN A 98 17.86 -1.47 5.98
CA GLN A 98 18.02 0.00 5.98
C GLN A 98 18.18 0.58 4.57
N LYS A 99 18.71 -0.19 3.63
CA LYS A 99 18.84 0.22 2.21
C LYS A 99 17.55 0.06 1.42
N GLU A 100 16.65 -0.81 1.85
CA GLU A 100 15.30 -1.01 1.29
C GLU A 100 14.18 -0.44 2.17
N GLY A 101 14.51 0.30 3.23
CA GLY A 101 13.51 0.91 4.10
C GLY A 101 12.68 1.96 3.36
N MET A 102 11.35 1.72 3.26
CA MET A 102 10.41 2.70 2.74
C MET A 102 10.59 4.04 3.45
N HIS A 103 10.83 5.10 2.71
CA HIS A 103 11.09 6.43 3.24
C HIS A 103 10.58 7.52 2.31
N LEU A 104 10.31 8.68 2.88
CA LEU A 104 10.07 9.91 2.12
C LEU A 104 11.44 10.46 1.66
N ALA A 105 11.61 10.69 0.37
CA ALA A 105 12.87 11.16 -0.19
C ALA A 105 12.99 12.69 -0.15
N PHE A 106 11.90 13.40 -0.38
CA PHE A 106 11.86 14.85 -0.52
C PHE A 106 11.15 15.54 0.65
N LEU A 107 10.28 14.83 1.37
CA LEU A 107 9.55 15.34 2.52
C LEU A 107 10.36 15.12 3.80
N VAL A 108 10.86 16.22 4.38
CA VAL A 108 11.58 16.15 5.65
C VAL A 108 10.56 16.24 6.78
N PRO A 109 10.55 15.28 7.74
CA PRO A 109 9.75 15.41 8.95
C PRO A 109 10.10 16.71 9.65
N GLU A 110 9.13 17.62 9.81
CA GLU A 110 9.38 18.87 10.53
C GLU A 110 9.87 18.56 11.95
N PRO A 111 11.00 19.15 12.40
CA PRO A 111 11.33 19.16 13.80
C PRO A 111 10.17 19.89 14.52
N ALA A 112 9.78 19.38 15.71
CA ALA A 112 8.73 19.94 16.53
C ALA A 112 9.05 21.44 16.81
N ARG A 113 8.64 22.33 15.91
CA ARG A 113 8.91 23.78 16.02
C ARG A 113 7.86 24.42 16.89
N THR A 114 8.37 25.21 17.83
CA THR A 114 7.66 26.15 18.69
C THR A 114 6.77 27.09 17.88
N LYS A 115 5.64 27.45 18.47
CA LYS A 115 4.50 28.22 17.95
C LYS A 115 4.76 29.61 17.34
N GLN A 116 5.96 29.95 16.92
CA GLN A 116 6.27 31.31 16.44
C GLN A 116 7.06 31.26 15.12
N GLU A 117 6.56 32.07 14.19
CA GLU A 117 7.13 32.51 12.93
C GLU A 117 6.74 31.63 11.69
N HIS A 118 5.86 32.18 10.85
CA HIS A 118 5.70 31.83 9.46
C HIS A 118 6.71 32.61 8.61
N PRO A 119 7.90 32.09 8.31
CA PRO A 119 8.79 32.78 7.38
C PRO A 119 8.16 32.73 5.97
N ILE A 120 8.11 33.89 5.33
CA ILE A 120 7.71 34.04 3.93
C ILE A 120 8.52 33.04 3.07
N GLY A 121 7.84 32.21 2.28
CA GLY A 121 8.48 31.22 1.38
C GLY A 121 8.48 29.75 1.84
N LEU A 122 8.06 29.45 3.08
CA LEU A 122 7.95 28.06 3.55
C LEU A 122 6.89 27.29 2.80
N SER A 123 5.75 27.90 2.48
CA SER A 123 4.66 27.26 1.71
C SER A 123 5.13 26.84 0.32
N ALA A 124 5.87 27.70 -0.40
CA ALA A 124 6.39 27.38 -1.73
C ALA A 124 7.40 26.23 -1.70
N MET A 125 8.28 26.19 -0.70
CA MET A 125 9.21 25.08 -0.52
C MET A 125 8.47 23.77 -0.18
N TYR A 126 7.47 23.86 0.68
CA TYR A 126 6.63 22.75 1.09
C TYR A 126 5.89 22.13 -0.12
N LEU A 127 5.24 22.97 -0.95
CA LEU A 127 4.54 22.52 -2.17
C LEU A 127 5.51 21.93 -3.20
N THR A 128 6.73 22.49 -3.29
CA THR A 128 7.77 21.94 -4.19
C THR A 128 8.22 20.54 -3.74
N GLN A 129 8.45 20.35 -2.45
CA GLN A 129 8.81 19.04 -1.91
C GLN A 129 7.68 18.02 -2.08
N LEU A 130 6.42 18.42 -1.85
CA LEU A 130 5.26 17.57 -2.13
C LEU A 130 5.20 17.14 -3.59
N ARG A 131 5.38 18.08 -4.52
CA ARG A 131 5.39 17.78 -5.94
C ARG A 131 6.47 16.77 -6.31
N GLN A 132 7.68 16.93 -5.78
CA GLN A 132 8.79 16.00 -6.02
C GLN A 132 8.49 14.59 -5.50
N GLU A 133 7.91 14.48 -4.29
CA GLU A 133 7.54 13.18 -3.72
C GLU A 133 6.40 12.51 -4.52
N LEU A 134 5.41 13.28 -4.96
CA LEU A 134 4.33 12.79 -5.81
C LEU A 134 4.81 12.34 -7.19
N ASN A 135 5.75 13.07 -7.80
CA ASN A 135 6.36 12.65 -9.07
C ASN A 135 7.12 11.33 -8.90
N ARG A 136 7.84 11.16 -7.78
CA ARG A 136 8.50 9.88 -7.45
C ARG A 136 7.50 8.75 -7.30
N MET A 137 6.42 8.98 -6.56
CA MET A 137 5.34 7.99 -6.36
C MET A 137 4.67 7.61 -7.69
N LEU A 138 4.44 8.59 -8.57
CA LEU A 138 3.88 8.36 -9.91
C LEU A 138 4.82 7.51 -10.77
N GLY A 139 6.13 7.80 -10.78
CA GLY A 139 7.12 6.99 -11.47
C GLY A 139 7.11 5.54 -10.98
N MET A 140 7.01 5.33 -9.67
CA MET A 140 6.89 3.97 -9.10
C MET A 140 5.61 3.27 -9.56
N ALA A 141 4.47 3.96 -9.60
CA ALA A 141 3.22 3.40 -10.08
C ALA A 141 3.28 3.04 -11.57
N LYS A 142 3.90 3.90 -12.40
CA LYS A 142 4.15 3.62 -13.82
C LYS A 142 5.00 2.37 -14.01
N ASP A 143 6.13 2.26 -13.29
CA ASP A 143 7.01 1.10 -13.36
C ASP A 143 6.29 -0.17 -12.87
N ASN A 144 5.39 -0.04 -11.89
CA ASN A 144 4.59 -1.15 -11.38
C ASN A 144 3.56 -1.62 -12.40
N ILE A 145 2.92 -0.72 -13.13
CA ILE A 145 2.03 -1.06 -14.25
C ILE A 145 2.81 -1.83 -15.32
N ALA A 146 3.98 -1.36 -15.75
CA ALA A 146 4.83 -2.07 -16.72
C ALA A 146 5.19 -3.48 -16.24
N THR A 147 5.57 -3.62 -14.96
CA THR A 147 5.88 -4.91 -14.35
C THR A 147 4.67 -5.84 -14.33
N ALA A 148 3.47 -5.33 -14.04
CA ALA A 148 2.24 -6.11 -14.03
C ALA A 148 1.83 -6.61 -15.42
N PHE A 149 1.95 -5.78 -16.44
CA PHE A 149 1.72 -6.18 -17.83
C PHE A 149 2.68 -7.29 -18.27
N GLN A 150 3.97 -7.12 -17.97
CA GLN A 150 4.97 -8.12 -18.27
C GLN A 150 4.65 -9.45 -17.57
N ALA A 151 4.24 -9.40 -16.29
CA ALA A 151 3.84 -10.57 -15.53
C ALA A 151 2.69 -11.33 -16.22
N VAL A 152 1.66 -10.63 -16.73
CA VAL A 152 0.52 -11.24 -17.45
C VAL A 152 0.94 -11.86 -18.77
N LEU A 153 1.75 -11.16 -19.55
CA LEU A 153 2.17 -11.60 -20.89
C LEU A 153 3.14 -12.80 -20.81
N GLU A 154 4.10 -12.76 -19.88
CA GLU A 154 5.11 -13.80 -19.68
C GLU A 154 4.66 -14.88 -18.71
N ARG A 155 3.67 -14.61 -17.88
CA ARG A 155 3.15 -15.45 -16.79
C ARG A 155 4.25 -15.81 -15.79
N ASP A 156 5.08 -14.82 -15.43
CA ASP A 156 6.20 -15.00 -14.49
C ASP A 156 5.78 -14.59 -13.05
N PRO A 157 5.71 -15.55 -12.10
CA PRO A 157 5.41 -15.24 -10.70
C PRO A 157 6.43 -14.32 -10.02
N LYS A 158 7.67 -14.24 -10.51
CA LYS A 158 8.69 -13.35 -9.92
C LYS A 158 8.37 -11.89 -10.16
N GLU A 159 7.80 -11.54 -11.31
CA GLU A 159 7.36 -10.19 -11.57
C GLU A 159 6.17 -9.80 -10.67
N VAL A 160 5.32 -10.75 -10.28
CA VAL A 160 4.24 -10.54 -9.31
C VAL A 160 4.80 -10.16 -7.92
N GLU A 161 5.84 -10.87 -7.43
CA GLU A 161 6.48 -10.54 -6.15
C GLU A 161 7.12 -9.15 -6.16
N LYS A 162 7.72 -8.77 -7.28
CA LYS A 162 8.31 -7.44 -7.48
C LYS A 162 7.24 -6.35 -7.51
N ALA A 163 6.14 -6.57 -8.22
CA ALA A 163 5.01 -5.65 -8.28
C ALA A 163 4.40 -5.44 -6.89
N GLN A 164 4.23 -6.50 -6.10
CA GLN A 164 3.72 -6.42 -4.74
C GLN A 164 4.63 -5.58 -3.83
N ALA A 165 5.95 -5.77 -3.90
CA ALA A 165 6.88 -4.99 -3.10
C ALA A 165 6.85 -3.48 -3.48
N THR A 166 6.60 -3.16 -4.74
CA THR A 166 6.45 -1.79 -5.22
C THR A 166 5.13 -1.18 -4.74
N GLU A 167 4.03 -1.94 -4.78
CA GLU A 167 2.72 -1.50 -4.30
C GLU A 167 2.73 -1.23 -2.79
N GLU A 168 3.32 -2.13 -1.98
CA GLU A 168 3.51 -1.88 -0.54
C GLU A 168 4.26 -0.57 -0.27
N TYR A 169 5.17 -0.17 -1.17
CA TYR A 169 5.88 1.10 -1.05
C TYR A 169 4.99 2.30 -1.48
N ILE A 170 4.20 2.14 -2.53
CA ILE A 170 3.22 3.15 -2.97
C ILE A 170 2.20 3.41 -1.86
N ASP A 171 1.68 2.39 -1.21
CA ASP A 171 0.78 2.47 -0.05
C ASP A 171 1.42 3.22 1.12
N PHE A 172 2.68 2.88 1.44
CA PHE A 172 3.43 3.60 2.45
C PHE A 172 3.53 5.09 2.10
N LEU A 173 3.87 5.43 0.86
CA LEU A 173 3.96 6.81 0.40
C LEU A 173 2.62 7.53 0.47
N ASN A 174 1.53 6.89 0.02
CA ASN A 174 0.18 7.45 0.12
C ASN A 174 -0.15 7.84 1.56
N LYS A 175 0.09 6.96 2.50
CA LYS A 175 -0.16 7.20 3.93
C LYS A 175 0.68 8.34 4.48
N GLU A 176 1.99 8.34 4.25
CA GLU A 176 2.91 9.34 4.81
C GLU A 176 2.71 10.72 4.17
N ILE A 177 2.52 10.79 2.85
CA ILE A 177 2.22 12.04 2.13
C ILE A 177 0.88 12.61 2.61
N SER A 178 -0.16 11.78 2.71
CA SER A 178 -1.48 12.19 3.19
C SER A 178 -1.44 12.75 4.61
N GLN A 179 -0.67 12.14 5.51
CA GLN A 179 -0.46 12.66 6.86
C GLN A 179 0.32 13.98 6.86
N TYR A 180 1.32 14.10 6.00
CA TYR A 180 2.12 15.29 5.85
C TYR A 180 1.25 16.47 5.36
N ILE A 181 0.44 16.25 4.32
CA ILE A 181 -0.51 17.25 3.80
C ILE A 181 -1.51 17.64 4.89
N SER A 182 -2.12 16.70 5.59
CA SER A 182 -3.11 16.96 6.63
C SER A 182 -2.56 17.82 7.76
N LYS A 183 -1.30 17.59 8.18
CA LYS A 183 -0.61 18.41 9.18
C LYS A 183 -0.30 19.82 8.65
N GLY A 184 0.04 19.93 7.36
CA GLY A 184 0.28 21.22 6.69
C GLY A 184 -0.98 22.07 6.60
N MET A 185 -2.10 21.47 6.16
CA MET A 185 -3.40 22.15 6.00
C MET A 185 -3.92 22.79 7.28
N VAL A 186 -3.69 22.18 8.45
CA VAL A 186 -4.10 22.74 9.76
C VAL A 186 -3.38 24.07 10.06
N ARG A 187 -2.20 24.28 9.48
CA ARG A 187 -1.35 25.45 9.74
C ARG A 187 -1.40 26.49 8.63
N GLU A 188 -1.91 26.12 7.45
CA GLU A 188 -1.93 26.98 6.29
C GLU A 188 -3.08 28.00 6.40
N THR A 189 -2.75 29.27 6.21
CA THR A 189 -3.71 30.38 6.25
C THR A 189 -3.98 30.99 4.87
N ASN A 190 -3.15 30.67 3.89
CA ASN A 190 -3.33 31.11 2.51
C ASN A 190 -4.31 30.18 1.77
N ALA A 191 -5.42 30.73 1.32
CA ALA A 191 -6.46 29.97 0.63
C ALA A 191 -5.95 29.27 -0.66
N LYS A 192 -5.01 29.89 -1.40
CA LYS A 192 -4.43 29.32 -2.62
C LYS A 192 -3.56 28.12 -2.31
N ASP A 193 -2.69 28.24 -1.28
CA ASP A 193 -1.80 27.15 -0.89
C ASP A 193 -2.59 26.00 -0.25
N SER A 194 -3.65 26.30 0.52
CA SER A 194 -4.59 25.31 1.05
C SER A 194 -5.33 24.57 -0.07
N SER A 195 -5.74 25.25 -1.14
CA SER A 195 -6.34 24.63 -2.32
C SER A 195 -5.35 23.71 -3.03
N ALA A 196 -4.11 24.17 -3.23
CA ALA A 196 -3.06 23.32 -3.84
C ALA A 196 -2.78 22.06 -3.01
N MET A 197 -2.72 22.17 -1.68
CA MET A 197 -2.58 21.01 -0.80
C MET A 197 -3.74 20.02 -0.93
N SER A 198 -4.99 20.52 -1.04
CA SER A 198 -6.16 19.70 -1.27
C SER A 198 -6.07 18.93 -2.59
N SER A 199 -5.62 19.59 -3.66
CA SER A 199 -5.40 18.94 -4.95
C SER A 199 -4.27 17.89 -4.88
N TYR A 200 -3.17 18.17 -4.19
CA TYR A 200 -2.11 17.18 -3.97
C TYR A 200 -2.59 15.96 -3.18
N PHE A 201 -3.47 16.16 -2.19
CA PHE A 201 -4.09 15.04 -1.47
C PHE A 201 -4.90 14.12 -2.40
N LYS A 202 -5.70 14.69 -3.31
CA LYS A 202 -6.46 13.92 -4.30
C LYS A 202 -5.54 13.22 -5.32
N ILE A 203 -4.47 13.89 -5.76
CA ILE A 203 -3.45 13.31 -6.64
C ILE A 203 -2.81 12.09 -5.99
N THR A 204 -2.43 12.17 -4.71
CA THR A 204 -1.87 11.05 -3.95
C THR A 204 -2.77 9.83 -4.02
N GLY A 205 -4.06 9.98 -3.73
CA GLY A 205 -5.02 8.88 -3.78
C GLY A 205 -5.27 8.32 -5.19
N ASN A 206 -5.18 9.15 -6.24
CA ASN A 206 -5.28 8.64 -7.61
C ASN A 206 -4.03 7.85 -8.04
N ILE A 207 -2.83 8.24 -7.59
CA ILE A 207 -1.60 7.49 -7.87
C ILE A 207 -1.62 6.13 -7.17
N GLU A 208 -2.08 6.06 -5.92
CA GLU A 208 -2.23 4.80 -5.19
C GLU A 208 -3.19 3.85 -5.91
N ARG A 209 -4.35 4.34 -6.37
CA ARG A 209 -5.29 3.52 -7.13
C ARG A 209 -4.73 2.97 -8.45
N ILE A 210 -3.82 3.71 -9.10
CA ILE A 210 -3.07 3.18 -10.25
C ILE A 210 -2.19 2.00 -9.80
N GLY A 211 -1.56 2.09 -8.62
CA GLY A 211 -0.83 0.98 -8.00
C GLY A 211 -1.72 -0.24 -7.72
N ASP A 212 -2.92 -0.02 -7.17
CA ASP A 212 -3.92 -1.08 -6.92
C ASP A 212 -4.30 -1.81 -8.21
N HIS A 213 -4.50 -1.09 -9.32
CA HIS A 213 -4.78 -1.71 -10.62
C HIS A 213 -3.62 -2.56 -11.13
N ALA A 214 -2.36 -2.21 -10.85
CA ALA A 214 -1.22 -3.07 -11.13
C ALA A 214 -1.31 -4.40 -10.36
N MET A 215 -1.75 -4.38 -9.10
CA MET A 215 -1.95 -5.60 -8.32
C MET A 215 -3.11 -6.46 -8.83
N ASN A 216 -4.22 -5.86 -9.25
CA ASN A 216 -5.32 -6.60 -9.90
C ASN A 216 -4.80 -7.35 -11.13
N ILE A 217 -4.01 -6.66 -11.98
CA ILE A 217 -3.39 -7.26 -13.17
C ILE A 217 -2.48 -8.44 -12.77
N CYS A 218 -1.70 -8.29 -11.71
CA CYS A 218 -0.85 -9.37 -11.19
C CYS A 218 -1.65 -10.59 -10.70
N GLU A 219 -2.82 -10.39 -10.08
CA GLU A 219 -3.70 -11.48 -9.66
C GLU A 219 -4.21 -12.31 -10.85
N TYR A 220 -4.44 -11.67 -12.00
CA TYR A 220 -4.81 -12.39 -13.22
C TYR A 220 -3.67 -13.28 -13.71
N THR A 221 -2.42 -12.88 -13.54
CA THR A 221 -1.25 -13.71 -13.85
C THR A 221 -1.29 -15.04 -13.11
N GLN A 222 -1.59 -15.01 -11.81
CA GLN A 222 -1.70 -16.22 -11.01
C GLN A 222 -2.87 -17.10 -11.48
N LYS A 223 -4.02 -16.51 -11.76
CA LYS A 223 -5.20 -17.23 -12.27
C LYS A 223 -4.93 -17.90 -13.64
N LEU A 224 -4.19 -17.20 -14.53
CA LEU A 224 -3.78 -17.73 -15.84
C LEU A 224 -2.80 -18.89 -15.69
N ALA A 225 -1.84 -18.80 -14.77
CA ALA A 225 -0.85 -19.83 -14.51
C ALA A 225 -1.48 -21.09 -13.91
N ASP A 226 -2.28 -20.96 -12.86
CA ASP A 226 -2.92 -22.07 -12.13
C ASP A 226 -3.88 -22.88 -13.00
N LYS A 227 -4.61 -22.21 -13.88
CA LYS A 227 -5.58 -22.84 -14.79
C LYS A 227 -5.00 -23.20 -16.15
N HIS A 228 -3.70 -22.94 -16.39
CA HIS A 228 -3.03 -23.14 -17.68
C HIS A 228 -3.71 -22.43 -18.86
N ILE A 229 -4.36 -21.30 -18.60
CA ILE A 229 -5.04 -20.49 -19.61
C ILE A 229 -4.00 -19.70 -20.43
N ARG A 230 -4.25 -19.59 -21.73
CA ARG A 230 -3.47 -18.76 -22.66
C ARG A 230 -4.40 -17.86 -23.45
N PHE A 231 -4.01 -16.60 -23.56
CA PHE A 231 -4.63 -15.71 -24.53
C PHE A 231 -4.20 -16.07 -25.96
N SER A 232 -5.08 -15.85 -26.93
CA SER A 232 -4.70 -15.93 -28.35
C SER A 232 -3.63 -14.89 -28.68
N GLU A 233 -2.89 -15.07 -29.78
CA GLU A 233 -1.88 -14.10 -30.23
C GLU A 233 -2.50 -12.70 -30.42
N GLU A 234 -3.69 -12.65 -31.01
CA GLU A 234 -4.45 -11.40 -31.20
C GLU A 234 -4.78 -10.72 -29.87
N ALA A 235 -5.23 -11.47 -28.86
CA ALA A 235 -5.53 -10.91 -27.53
C ALA A 235 -4.24 -10.42 -26.82
N GLN A 236 -3.11 -11.12 -27.01
CA GLN A 236 -1.82 -10.65 -26.47
C GLN A 236 -1.36 -9.35 -27.15
N ASP A 237 -1.59 -9.21 -28.47
CA ASP A 237 -1.27 -7.98 -29.18
C ASP A 237 -2.16 -6.81 -28.74
N GLU A 238 -3.46 -7.07 -28.47
CA GLU A 238 -4.38 -6.11 -27.88
C GLU A 238 -3.90 -5.66 -26.49
N ILE A 239 -3.46 -6.61 -25.62
CA ILE A 239 -2.91 -6.28 -24.30
C ILE A 239 -1.65 -5.43 -24.43
N ARG A 240 -0.72 -5.73 -25.35
CA ARG A 240 0.48 -4.90 -25.57
C ARG A 240 0.13 -3.49 -26.08
N ALA A 241 -0.90 -3.38 -26.92
CA ALA A 241 -1.34 -2.07 -27.40
C ALA A 241 -1.93 -1.23 -26.28
N MET A 242 -2.70 -1.83 -25.37
CA MET A 242 -3.23 -1.14 -24.17
C MET A 242 -2.13 -0.77 -23.21
N GLU A 243 -1.18 -1.68 -22.95
CA GLU A 243 0.02 -1.39 -22.15
C GLU A 243 0.71 -0.13 -22.64
N GLN A 244 1.03 -0.07 -23.93
CA GLN A 244 1.74 1.07 -24.50
C GLN A 244 0.99 2.39 -24.30
N VAL A 245 -0.32 2.41 -24.54
CA VAL A 245 -1.14 3.62 -24.36
C VAL A 245 -1.24 4.03 -22.88
N CYS A 246 -1.36 3.08 -21.97
CA CYS A 246 -1.35 3.37 -20.53
C CYS A 246 -0.01 3.97 -20.10
N LEU A 247 1.12 3.36 -20.51
CA LEU A 247 2.45 3.87 -20.18
C LEU A 247 2.72 5.25 -20.79
N ASP A 248 2.34 5.47 -22.06
CA ASP A 248 2.44 6.79 -22.72
C ASP A 248 1.62 7.85 -21.96
N THR A 249 0.43 7.47 -21.46
CA THR A 249 -0.42 8.36 -20.68
C THR A 249 0.21 8.72 -19.33
N LEU A 250 0.78 7.75 -18.62
CA LEU A 250 1.47 7.97 -17.34
C LEU A 250 2.76 8.77 -17.52
N GLU A 251 3.53 8.52 -18.62
CA GLU A 251 4.69 9.31 -18.96
C GLU A 251 4.36 10.77 -19.27
N LEU A 252 3.22 10.99 -19.94
CA LEU A 252 2.73 12.35 -20.18
C LEU A 252 2.44 13.10 -18.89
N LEU A 253 1.99 12.41 -17.82
CA LEU A 253 1.81 13.01 -16.50
C LEU A 253 3.11 13.45 -15.83
N GLU A 254 4.25 12.85 -16.17
CA GLU A 254 5.55 13.22 -15.63
C GLU A 254 6.17 14.43 -16.33
N GLN A 255 5.67 14.80 -17.52
CA GLN A 255 6.23 15.92 -18.30
C GLN A 255 6.01 17.26 -17.60
N GLU A 256 7.07 18.08 -17.60
CA GLU A 256 7.06 19.43 -17.07
C GLU A 256 7.21 20.46 -18.22
N GLY A 257 6.82 21.69 -17.95
CA GLY A 257 7.03 22.81 -18.88
C GLY A 257 5.99 22.94 -20.01
N ILE A 258 4.96 22.12 -20.03
CA ILE A 258 3.82 22.23 -20.95
C ILE A 258 2.76 23.15 -20.34
N GLN A 259 2.10 23.98 -21.18
CA GLN A 259 0.99 24.81 -20.73
C GLN A 259 -0.14 23.94 -20.16
N PRO A 260 -0.73 24.29 -19.00
CA PRO A 260 -1.69 23.43 -18.29
C PRO A 260 -2.89 23.02 -19.15
N THR A 261 -3.42 23.92 -19.97
CA THR A 261 -4.56 23.67 -20.87
C THR A 261 -4.18 22.72 -22.01
N GLU A 262 -3.04 22.90 -22.63
CA GLU A 262 -2.53 22.01 -23.69
C GLU A 262 -2.25 20.62 -23.12
N TRP A 263 -1.61 20.58 -21.96
CA TRP A 263 -1.28 19.34 -21.27
C TRP A 263 -2.53 18.54 -20.87
N LEU A 264 -3.54 19.20 -20.28
CA LEU A 264 -4.82 18.56 -19.95
C LEU A 264 -5.53 18.03 -21.19
N THR A 265 -5.50 18.78 -22.30
CA THR A 265 -6.09 18.34 -23.58
C THR A 265 -5.39 17.06 -24.07
N LYS A 266 -4.07 16.97 -23.96
CA LYS A 266 -3.32 15.76 -24.37
C LYS A 266 -3.68 14.56 -23.51
N VAL A 267 -3.75 14.73 -22.18
CA VAL A 267 -4.10 13.62 -21.27
C VAL A 267 -5.55 13.15 -21.50
N SER A 268 -6.49 14.11 -21.70
CA SER A 268 -7.89 13.77 -22.03
C SER A 268 -8.01 13.03 -23.37
N ALA A 269 -7.18 13.37 -24.35
CA ALA A 269 -7.17 12.63 -25.62
C ALA A 269 -6.61 11.21 -25.48
N MET A 270 -5.66 11.01 -24.56
CA MET A 270 -5.13 9.66 -24.28
C MET A 270 -6.13 8.81 -23.52
N GLU A 271 -6.83 9.38 -22.54
CA GLU A 271 -7.89 8.68 -21.81
C GLU A 271 -9.03 8.27 -22.76
N GLN A 272 -9.51 9.18 -23.61
CA GLN A 272 -10.53 8.84 -24.62
C GLN A 272 -10.05 7.72 -25.58
N ARG A 273 -8.76 7.69 -25.90
CA ARG A 273 -8.18 6.61 -26.69
C ARG A 273 -8.19 5.27 -25.93
N ILE A 274 -7.93 5.28 -24.63
CA ILE A 274 -8.02 4.07 -23.78
C ILE A 274 -9.46 3.55 -23.79
N ASP A 275 -10.46 4.41 -23.63
CA ASP A 275 -11.88 4.08 -23.67
C ASP A 275 -12.27 3.47 -25.01
N ASP A 276 -11.93 4.14 -26.12
CA ASP A 276 -12.24 3.68 -27.46
C ASP A 276 -11.60 2.29 -27.75
N MET A 277 -10.36 2.07 -27.32
CA MET A 277 -9.66 0.80 -27.44
C MET A 277 -10.30 -0.28 -26.56
N THR A 278 -10.69 0.05 -25.35
CA THR A 278 -11.38 -0.85 -24.43
C THR A 278 -12.68 -1.35 -25.03
N ASP A 279 -13.50 -0.48 -25.59
CA ASP A 279 -14.74 -0.83 -26.26
C ASP A 279 -14.52 -1.67 -27.53
N GLU A 280 -13.50 -1.33 -28.31
CA GLU A 280 -13.13 -2.13 -29.50
C GLU A 280 -12.70 -3.55 -29.11
N PHE A 281 -11.79 -3.67 -28.14
CA PHE A 281 -11.26 -4.97 -27.74
C PHE A 281 -12.30 -5.82 -27.00
N ARG A 282 -13.22 -5.21 -26.27
CA ARG A 282 -14.37 -5.88 -25.67
C ARG A 282 -15.28 -6.48 -26.76
N ARG A 283 -15.54 -5.78 -27.86
CA ARG A 283 -16.29 -6.32 -29.00
C ARG A 283 -15.56 -7.49 -29.68
N LYS A 284 -14.27 -7.34 -29.94
CA LYS A 284 -13.45 -8.41 -30.53
C LYS A 284 -13.44 -9.65 -29.66
N GLN A 285 -13.34 -9.47 -28.35
CA GLN A 285 -13.37 -10.58 -27.39
C GLN A 285 -14.71 -11.32 -27.40
N LEU A 286 -15.83 -10.62 -27.45
CA LEU A 286 -17.15 -11.23 -27.59
C LEU A 286 -17.29 -12.02 -28.91
N GLU A 287 -16.69 -11.52 -30.00
CA GLU A 287 -16.66 -12.24 -31.27
C GLU A 287 -15.83 -13.52 -31.18
N ARG A 288 -14.63 -13.47 -30.57
CA ARG A 288 -13.80 -14.68 -30.32
C ARG A 288 -14.54 -15.72 -29.46
N MET A 289 -15.31 -15.26 -28.46
CA MET A 289 -16.15 -16.14 -27.64
C MET A 289 -17.24 -16.80 -28.46
N ARG A 290 -17.97 -16.07 -29.30
CA ARG A 290 -19.01 -16.61 -30.18
C ARG A 290 -18.48 -17.65 -31.19
N GLN A 291 -17.26 -17.45 -31.66
CA GLN A 291 -16.59 -18.36 -32.57
C GLN A 291 -15.97 -19.59 -31.87
N GLY A 292 -16.00 -19.64 -30.52
CA GLY A 292 -15.40 -20.72 -29.76
C GLY A 292 -13.86 -20.73 -29.81
N SER A 293 -13.25 -19.59 -30.16
CA SER A 293 -11.79 -19.45 -30.27
C SER A 293 -11.09 -19.04 -28.95
N CYS A 294 -11.84 -18.86 -27.88
CA CYS A 294 -11.31 -18.66 -26.52
C CYS A 294 -12.15 -19.43 -25.48
N SER A 295 -11.54 -19.77 -24.34
CA SER A 295 -12.27 -20.35 -23.21
C SER A 295 -13.07 -19.26 -22.46
N ASP A 296 -14.15 -19.68 -21.78
CA ASP A 296 -14.97 -18.75 -20.99
C ASP A 296 -14.14 -18.03 -19.91
N GLU A 297 -13.23 -18.76 -19.27
CA GLU A 297 -12.34 -18.16 -18.25
C GLU A 297 -11.37 -17.14 -18.85
N ALA A 298 -10.79 -17.42 -20.03
CA ALA A 298 -9.92 -16.45 -20.70
C ALA A 298 -10.70 -15.18 -21.06
N CYS A 299 -11.96 -15.31 -21.47
CA CYS A 299 -12.82 -14.20 -21.80
C CYS A 299 -13.14 -13.33 -20.57
N ILE A 300 -13.39 -13.94 -19.41
CA ILE A 300 -13.64 -13.24 -18.16
C ILE A 300 -12.40 -12.45 -17.74
N ILE A 301 -11.23 -13.10 -17.68
CA ILE A 301 -9.97 -12.45 -17.28
C ILE A 301 -9.62 -11.30 -18.23
N PHE A 302 -9.80 -11.49 -19.54
CA PHE A 302 -9.54 -10.42 -20.51
C PHE A 302 -10.48 -9.22 -20.31
N SER A 303 -11.75 -9.45 -19.97
CA SER A 303 -12.71 -8.38 -19.69
C SER A 303 -12.38 -7.63 -18.39
N GLU A 304 -11.89 -8.32 -17.38
CA GLU A 304 -11.39 -7.71 -16.14
C GLU A 304 -10.15 -6.85 -16.41
N LEU A 305 -9.18 -7.34 -17.19
CA LEU A 305 -8.02 -6.58 -17.64
C LEU A 305 -8.42 -5.28 -18.36
N LEU A 306 -9.38 -5.34 -19.29
CA LEU A 306 -9.87 -4.14 -19.98
C LEU A 306 -10.47 -3.11 -19.02
N THR A 307 -11.14 -3.57 -17.96
CA THR A 307 -11.68 -2.68 -16.93
C THR A 307 -10.58 -1.99 -16.13
N ASP A 308 -9.51 -2.72 -15.75
CA ASP A 308 -8.38 -2.11 -15.06
C ASP A 308 -7.65 -1.09 -15.97
N PHE A 309 -7.52 -1.34 -17.27
CA PHE A 309 -6.93 -0.39 -18.23
C PHE A 309 -7.74 0.90 -18.32
N GLU A 310 -9.07 0.79 -18.44
CA GLU A 310 -9.98 1.93 -18.42
C GLU A 310 -9.80 2.76 -17.14
N ARG A 311 -9.77 2.10 -15.99
CA ARG A 311 -9.59 2.76 -14.68
C ARG A 311 -8.24 3.46 -14.52
N ILE A 312 -7.17 2.92 -15.08
CA ILE A 312 -5.86 3.60 -15.11
C ILE A 312 -5.97 4.92 -15.89
N GLY A 313 -6.66 4.93 -17.02
CA GLY A 313 -6.96 6.12 -17.80
C GLY A 313 -7.74 7.18 -17.00
N ASP A 314 -8.83 6.76 -16.36
CA ASP A 314 -9.66 7.59 -15.48
C ASP A 314 -8.82 8.29 -14.39
N HIS A 315 -7.97 7.51 -13.69
CA HIS A 315 -7.12 8.05 -12.62
C HIS A 315 -6.04 9.00 -13.16
N ALA A 316 -5.49 8.72 -14.34
CA ALA A 316 -4.55 9.60 -15.01
C ALA A 316 -5.20 10.95 -15.38
N LEU A 317 -6.41 10.93 -15.91
CA LEU A 317 -7.18 12.15 -16.20
C LEU A 317 -7.52 12.95 -14.93
N ASN A 318 -7.92 12.26 -13.84
CA ASN A 318 -8.16 12.90 -12.55
C ASN A 318 -6.91 13.61 -12.01
N ILE A 319 -5.74 12.99 -12.13
CA ILE A 319 -4.45 13.62 -11.76
C ILE A 319 -4.20 14.86 -12.60
N ALA A 320 -4.44 14.80 -13.91
CA ALA A 320 -4.23 15.90 -14.82
C ALA A 320 -5.16 17.10 -14.49
N GLN A 321 -6.42 16.83 -14.20
CA GLN A 321 -7.41 17.86 -13.82
C GLN A 321 -7.01 18.58 -12.52
N GLU A 322 -6.60 17.83 -11.50
CA GLU A 322 -6.15 18.42 -10.23
C GLU A 322 -4.84 19.22 -10.42
N ARG A 323 -3.88 18.75 -11.21
CA ARG A 323 -2.64 19.50 -11.50
C ARG A 323 -2.90 20.76 -12.30
N ALA A 324 -3.82 20.75 -13.27
CA ALA A 324 -4.18 21.93 -14.02
C ALA A 324 -4.82 23.02 -13.12
N GLY A 325 -5.58 22.61 -12.11
CA GLY A 325 -6.17 23.52 -11.12
C GLY A 325 -5.17 24.17 -10.14
N ILE A 326 -3.99 23.58 -9.97
CA ILE A 326 -2.91 24.13 -9.14
C ILE A 326 -2.10 25.22 -9.88
N ALA A 327 -2.00 25.10 -11.21
CA ALA A 327 -1.21 26.04 -12.01
C ALA A 327 -1.77 27.47 -11.89
N PRO A 328 -0.93 28.51 -11.74
CA PRO A 328 -1.42 29.89 -11.79
C PRO A 328 -2.08 30.11 -13.15
N GLU A 329 -3.29 30.66 -13.13
CA GLU A 329 -3.88 31.21 -14.38
C GLU A 329 -2.80 32.06 -15.04
N SER A 330 -2.46 31.74 -16.29
CA SER A 330 -1.58 32.58 -17.09
C SER A 330 -2.24 33.95 -17.14
N THR A 331 -1.65 34.95 -16.46
CA THR A 331 -1.97 36.33 -16.68
C THR A 331 -1.58 36.65 -18.13
N ASP A 332 -2.54 36.44 -19.02
CA ASP A 332 -2.50 37.02 -20.35
C ASP A 332 -2.47 38.55 -20.15
N ALA A 333 -1.31 39.12 -20.34
CA ALA A 333 -1.10 40.58 -20.49
C ALA A 333 -0.96 40.92 -21.96
#